data_06322e0ba57b6f3943d8538997cace54
#
_entry.id   06322e0ba57b6f3943d8538997cace54
#
_cell.length_a   1.000
_cell.length_b   1.000
_cell.length_c   1.000
_cell.angle_alpha   90.00
_cell.angle_beta   90.00
_cell.angle_gamma   90.00
#
_symmetry.space_group_name_H-M   'P 1'
#
loop_
_entity.id
_entity.type
_entity.pdbx_description
1 polymer ?
#
loop_
_entity_poly.entity_id
_entity_poly.type
_entity_poly.pdbx_seq_one_letter_code
_entity_poly.pdbx_strand_id
1 'polypeptide(L)'
;MDVKLDRVQLYLDWLKSKLYLDHQSNNASKRKVKRGNVYYCYLGRGVGSEEEKERPCVVLQRFDGNMNSPNTIVAPITHTSSTLDVVVPINTRYNQDGSILLDGNVLLGNIVTVSKARLGDYIATLTTPEMKQVDIALAKSIDIYKNTVKLENIIKDKDIYIGKLIEQRENLQRHLDELINSKDKK
;
A
#
# COMPACT_ATOMS: atom_id res chain seq x y z
N MET A 1 -15.08 19.22 33.00
CA MET A 1 -14.24 19.02 31.78
C MET A 1 -14.41 20.29 30.96
N ASP A 2 -13.35 21.12 30.90
CA ASP A 2 -13.39 22.38 30.14
C ASP A 2 -12.99 22.11 28.70
N VAL A 3 -13.91 22.25 27.78
CA VAL A 3 -13.67 22.12 26.34
C VAL A 3 -13.58 23.52 25.74
N LYS A 4 -12.48 23.85 25.08
CA LYS A 4 -12.29 25.14 24.39
C LYS A 4 -13.34 25.31 23.29
N LEU A 5 -14.01 26.45 23.24
CA LEU A 5 -15.07 26.77 22.27
C LEU A 5 -14.58 26.60 20.83
N ASP A 6 -13.38 27.07 20.51
CA ASP A 6 -12.81 26.93 19.16
C ASP A 6 -12.73 25.47 18.70
N ARG A 7 -12.40 24.55 19.64
CA ARG A 7 -12.35 23.12 19.34
C ARG A 7 -13.76 22.56 19.09
N VAL A 8 -14.74 22.99 19.88
CA VAL A 8 -16.17 22.61 19.67
C VAL A 8 -16.63 23.03 18.29
N GLN A 9 -16.35 24.29 17.89
CA GLN A 9 -16.71 24.79 16.56
C GLN A 9 -16.11 23.93 15.43
N LEU A 10 -14.84 23.58 15.53
CA LEU A 10 -14.17 22.72 14.54
C LEU A 10 -14.84 21.33 14.40
N TYR A 11 -15.32 20.74 15.50
CA TYR A 11 -16.05 19.47 15.46
C TYR A 11 -17.45 19.63 14.87
N LEU A 12 -18.15 20.76 15.15
CA LEU A 12 -19.46 21.04 14.55
C LEU A 12 -19.35 21.25 13.03
N ASP A 13 -18.33 21.97 12.56
CA ASP A 13 -18.06 22.17 11.14
C ASP A 13 -17.75 20.83 10.46
N TRP A 14 -16.98 19.96 11.15
CA TRP A 14 -16.74 18.61 10.65
C TRP A 14 -18.02 17.77 10.62
N LEU A 15 -18.88 17.84 11.64
CA LEU A 15 -20.15 17.13 11.64
C LEU A 15 -21.00 17.51 10.43
N LYS A 16 -21.11 18.81 10.12
CA LYS A 16 -21.80 19.30 8.93
C LYS A 16 -21.21 18.71 7.64
N SER A 17 -19.87 18.72 7.50
CA SER A 17 -19.18 18.13 6.34
C SER A 17 -19.41 16.62 6.25
N LYS A 18 -19.40 15.91 7.39
CA LYS A 18 -19.66 14.47 7.46
C LYS A 18 -21.07 14.12 6.99
N LEU A 19 -22.08 14.88 7.40
CA LEU A 19 -23.46 14.68 6.95
C LEU A 19 -23.60 14.90 5.44
N TYR A 20 -22.92 15.91 4.89
CA TYR A 20 -22.89 16.13 3.45
C TYR A 20 -22.23 14.96 2.69
N LEU A 21 -21.08 14.49 3.16
CA LEU A 21 -20.38 13.34 2.58
C LEU A 21 -21.22 12.04 2.68
N ASP A 22 -21.95 11.87 3.76
CA ASP A 22 -22.87 10.73 3.95
C ASP A 22 -23.99 10.76 2.91
N HIS A 23 -24.60 11.92 2.70
CA HIS A 23 -25.60 12.11 1.63
C HIS A 23 -25.06 11.77 0.23
N GLN A 24 -23.79 12.07 -0.05
CA GLN A 24 -23.13 11.77 -1.33
C GLN A 24 -22.66 10.30 -1.46
N SER A 25 -22.72 9.50 -0.40
CA SER A 25 -22.10 8.18 -0.32
C SER A 25 -22.60 7.19 -1.38
N ASN A 26 -23.90 7.22 -1.71
CA ASN A 26 -24.52 6.33 -2.71
C ASN A 26 -23.94 6.58 -4.12
N ASN A 27 -23.71 7.84 -4.49
CA ASN A 27 -23.14 8.20 -5.79
C ASN A 27 -21.63 7.86 -5.83
N ALA A 28 -20.93 8.13 -4.73
CA ALA A 28 -19.50 7.89 -4.62
C ALA A 28 -19.13 6.40 -4.57
N SER A 29 -20.05 5.51 -4.15
CA SER A 29 -19.81 4.06 -4.11
C SER A 29 -19.39 3.47 -5.47
N LYS A 30 -19.89 4.04 -6.56
CA LYS A 30 -19.57 3.65 -7.95
C LYS A 30 -18.24 4.18 -8.46
N ARG A 31 -17.55 5.06 -7.69
CA ARG A 31 -16.29 5.66 -8.09
C ARG A 31 -15.21 4.59 -8.25
N LYS A 32 -14.61 4.53 -9.44
CA LYS A 32 -13.50 3.62 -9.72
C LYS A 32 -12.21 4.24 -9.22
N VAL A 33 -11.60 3.61 -8.23
CA VAL A 33 -10.29 4.00 -7.69
C VAL A 33 -9.31 2.86 -7.87
N LYS A 34 -8.03 3.18 -8.11
CA LYS A 34 -6.98 2.17 -8.31
C LYS A 34 -5.96 2.27 -7.19
N ARG A 35 -5.38 1.14 -6.83
CA ARG A 35 -4.25 1.08 -5.91
C ARG A 35 -3.08 1.92 -6.44
N GLY A 36 -2.43 2.69 -5.56
CA GLY A 36 -1.35 3.61 -5.93
C GLY A 36 -1.82 4.99 -6.37
N ASN A 37 -3.12 5.19 -6.66
CA ASN A 37 -3.65 6.53 -6.93
C ASN A 37 -3.63 7.35 -5.65
N VAL A 38 -3.30 8.63 -5.78
CA VAL A 38 -3.31 9.63 -4.71
C VAL A 38 -4.47 10.59 -4.96
N TYR A 39 -5.26 10.81 -3.93
CA TYR A 39 -6.38 11.75 -3.90
C TYR A 39 -6.28 12.65 -2.68
N TYR A 40 -6.82 13.87 -2.75
CA TYR A 40 -7.20 14.56 -1.53
C TYR A 40 -8.26 13.74 -0.80
N CYS A 41 -8.11 13.58 0.51
CA CYS A 41 -9.04 12.80 1.33
C CYS A 41 -9.45 13.58 2.56
N TYR A 42 -10.76 13.71 2.78
CA TYR A 42 -11.35 14.32 3.97
C TYR A 42 -11.28 13.35 5.16
N LEU A 43 -10.17 13.37 5.89
CA LEU A 43 -9.98 12.51 7.06
C LEU A 43 -10.88 12.92 8.24
N GLY A 44 -11.23 14.21 8.31
CA GLY A 44 -12.10 14.74 9.34
C GLY A 44 -11.36 15.33 10.51
N ARG A 45 -11.85 15.08 11.72
CA ARG A 45 -11.22 15.46 12.97
C ARG A 45 -10.76 14.22 13.72
N GLY A 46 -9.48 14.18 14.04
CA GLY A 46 -8.84 13.13 14.80
C GLY A 46 -8.84 13.40 16.30
N VAL A 47 -8.44 12.39 17.06
CA VAL A 47 -8.19 12.49 18.50
C VAL A 47 -6.68 12.43 18.73
N GLY A 48 -6.14 13.39 19.47
CA GLY A 48 -4.70 13.47 19.75
C GLY A 48 -3.86 13.69 18.50
N SER A 49 -3.03 12.71 18.16
CA SER A 49 -2.09 12.74 17.03
C SER A 49 -2.59 12.04 15.78
N GLU A 50 -3.88 11.69 15.71
CA GLU A 50 -4.45 11.13 14.48
C GLU A 50 -4.38 12.15 13.33
N GLU A 51 -4.15 11.65 12.11
CA GLU A 51 -4.20 12.49 10.94
C GLU A 51 -5.60 13.03 10.70
N GLU A 52 -5.70 14.33 10.46
CA GLU A 52 -6.97 15.04 10.34
C GLU A 52 -6.98 16.01 9.16
N LYS A 53 -8.13 16.65 8.90
CA LYS A 53 -8.40 17.59 7.81
C LYS A 53 -8.40 16.90 6.46
N GLU A 54 -8.28 17.70 5.41
CA GLU A 54 -8.07 17.23 4.06
C GLU A 54 -6.57 17.08 3.81
N ARG A 55 -6.16 15.90 3.33
CA ARG A 55 -4.77 15.59 3.01
C ARG A 55 -4.66 14.72 1.77
N PRO A 56 -3.56 14.80 1.03
CA PRO A 56 -3.23 13.77 0.05
C PRO A 56 -3.15 12.40 0.73
N CYS A 57 -3.79 11.40 0.13
CA CYS A 57 -3.78 10.03 0.61
C CYS A 57 -3.60 9.06 -0.56
N VAL A 58 -2.72 8.08 -0.41
CA VAL A 58 -2.54 7.01 -1.39
C VAL A 58 -3.49 5.86 -1.12
N VAL A 59 -4.12 5.33 -2.17
CA VAL A 59 -4.98 4.15 -2.11
C VAL A 59 -4.14 2.89 -1.98
N LEU A 60 -4.36 2.12 -0.93
CA LEU A 60 -3.65 0.87 -0.63
C LEU A 60 -4.45 -0.36 -1.02
N GLN A 61 -5.78 -0.28 -0.98
CA GLN A 61 -6.66 -1.41 -1.24
C GLN A 61 -6.48 -1.94 -2.67
N ARG A 62 -6.41 -3.29 -2.80
CA ARG A 62 -6.29 -3.96 -4.08
C ARG A 62 -7.48 -3.66 -5.00
N PHE A 63 -7.27 -3.88 -6.30
CA PHE A 63 -8.26 -3.56 -7.34
C PHE A 63 -9.64 -4.19 -7.09
N ASP A 64 -9.69 -5.50 -6.82
CA ASP A 64 -10.97 -6.21 -6.64
C ASP A 64 -11.76 -5.68 -5.45
N GLY A 65 -11.07 -5.35 -4.34
CA GLY A 65 -11.66 -4.70 -3.19
C GLY A 65 -12.23 -3.33 -3.54
N ASN A 66 -11.49 -2.54 -4.31
CA ASN A 66 -11.95 -1.22 -4.75
C ASN A 66 -13.14 -1.28 -5.73
N MET A 67 -13.23 -2.32 -6.55
CA MET A 67 -14.35 -2.45 -7.50
C MET A 67 -15.64 -2.87 -6.81
N ASN A 68 -15.56 -3.68 -5.75
CA ASN A 68 -16.72 -4.31 -5.09
C ASN A 68 -17.10 -3.67 -3.75
N SER A 69 -16.37 -2.66 -3.28
CA SER A 69 -16.63 -1.99 -2.00
C SER A 69 -16.92 -0.50 -2.20
N PRO A 70 -17.87 0.09 -1.45
CA PRO A 70 -18.06 1.54 -1.36
C PRO A 70 -16.91 2.23 -0.58
N ASN A 71 -16.10 1.45 0.13
CA ASN A 71 -14.98 1.92 0.92
C ASN A 71 -13.65 1.57 0.25
N THR A 72 -12.60 2.26 0.68
CA THR A 72 -11.21 1.96 0.31
C THR A 72 -10.28 2.16 1.50
N ILE A 73 -9.10 1.53 1.46
CA ILE A 73 -8.05 1.70 2.46
C ILE A 73 -7.04 2.71 1.89
N VAL A 74 -6.71 3.72 2.69
CA VAL A 74 -5.76 4.76 2.30
C VAL A 74 -4.70 4.96 3.38
N ALA A 75 -3.54 5.50 2.97
CA ALA A 75 -2.51 6.03 3.86
C ALA A 75 -2.33 7.52 3.60
N PRO A 76 -2.29 8.37 4.65
CA PRO A 76 -2.04 9.80 4.51
C PRO A 76 -0.61 10.08 4.04
N ILE A 77 -0.44 11.21 3.34
CA ILE A 77 0.85 11.76 2.94
C ILE A 77 1.06 13.08 3.69
N THR A 78 2.21 13.25 4.29
CA THR A 78 2.57 14.44 5.08
C THR A 78 3.98 14.91 4.75
N HIS A 79 4.28 16.20 5.02
CA HIS A 79 5.63 16.74 4.92
C HIS A 79 6.51 16.42 6.14
N THR A 80 5.92 15.90 7.23
CA THR A 80 6.69 15.54 8.42
C THR A 80 7.64 14.39 8.09
N SER A 81 8.94 14.63 8.23
CA SER A 81 9.96 13.59 8.12
C SER A 81 10.00 12.73 9.38
N SER A 82 10.34 11.46 9.20
CA SER A 82 10.50 10.52 10.30
C SER A 82 11.57 9.48 9.93
N THR A 83 12.29 9.00 10.93
CA THR A 83 13.26 7.90 10.78
C THR A 83 12.61 6.52 10.93
N LEU A 84 11.29 6.47 11.16
CA LEU A 84 10.56 5.21 11.28
C LEU A 84 10.48 4.52 9.92
N ASP A 85 10.74 3.23 9.91
CA ASP A 85 10.74 2.40 8.70
C ASP A 85 9.33 2.07 8.14
N VAL A 86 8.30 2.61 8.79
CA VAL A 86 6.90 2.63 8.33
C VAL A 86 6.50 3.96 7.68
N VAL A 87 7.48 4.86 7.46
CA VAL A 87 7.30 6.15 6.79
C VAL A 87 8.11 6.13 5.50
N VAL A 88 7.44 6.29 4.35
CA VAL A 88 8.04 6.13 3.02
C VAL A 88 8.06 7.46 2.28
N PRO A 89 9.24 8.02 1.96
CA PRO A 89 9.33 9.20 1.13
C PRO A 89 8.87 8.90 -0.31
N ILE A 90 8.22 9.89 -0.92
CA ILE A 90 7.83 9.82 -2.34
C ILE A 90 8.57 10.88 -3.15
N ASN A 91 8.73 10.62 -4.45
CA ASN A 91 9.34 11.58 -5.35
C ASN A 91 8.45 12.80 -5.52
N THR A 92 9.05 14.00 -5.50
CA THR A 92 8.33 15.24 -5.78
C THR A 92 7.81 15.24 -7.21
N ARG A 93 6.57 15.64 -7.37
CA ARG A 93 5.90 15.86 -8.66
C ARG A 93 5.55 17.32 -8.82
N TYR A 94 5.62 17.80 -10.04
CA TYR A 94 5.41 19.21 -10.37
C TYR A 94 4.25 19.36 -11.35
N ASN A 95 3.56 20.47 -11.22
CA ASN A 95 2.60 20.97 -12.20
C ASN A 95 3.32 21.50 -13.45
N GLN A 96 2.56 21.81 -14.49
CA GLN A 96 3.10 22.39 -15.72
C GLN A 96 3.74 23.79 -15.52
N ASP A 97 3.30 24.52 -14.50
CA ASP A 97 3.85 25.82 -14.10
C ASP A 97 5.08 25.73 -13.20
N GLY A 98 5.56 24.53 -12.88
CA GLY A 98 6.71 24.27 -12.01
C GLY A 98 6.39 24.27 -10.50
N SER A 99 5.15 24.53 -10.10
CA SER A 99 4.74 24.41 -8.70
C SER A 99 4.67 22.92 -8.26
N ILE A 100 4.86 22.68 -6.96
CA ILE A 100 4.78 21.31 -6.42
C ILE A 100 3.34 20.83 -6.48
N LEU A 101 3.11 19.71 -7.17
CA LEU A 101 1.84 19.01 -7.22
C LEU A 101 1.68 18.02 -6.06
N LEU A 102 2.74 17.26 -5.76
CA LEU A 102 2.75 16.25 -4.71
C LEU A 102 4.18 16.00 -4.25
N ASP A 103 4.39 15.99 -2.95
CA ASP A 103 5.62 15.59 -2.27
C ASP A 103 5.32 15.08 -0.87
N GLY A 104 6.35 14.67 -0.13
CA GLY A 104 6.24 14.27 1.27
C GLY A 104 6.46 12.78 1.52
N ASN A 105 5.84 12.27 2.57
CA ASN A 105 6.05 10.94 3.11
C ASN A 105 4.72 10.23 3.36
N VAL A 106 4.59 8.99 2.91
CA VAL A 106 3.43 8.12 3.17
C VAL A 106 3.54 7.53 4.58
N LEU A 107 2.50 7.71 5.39
CA LEU A 107 2.45 7.22 6.78
C LEU A 107 1.73 5.86 6.85
N LEU A 108 2.49 4.76 6.83
CA LEU A 108 1.92 3.40 6.85
C LEU A 108 1.47 2.96 8.26
N GLY A 109 1.86 3.69 9.29
CA GLY A 109 1.33 3.51 10.65
C GLY A 109 -0.05 4.13 10.86
N ASN A 110 -0.50 5.01 9.94
CA ASN A 110 -1.77 5.76 10.04
C ASN A 110 -2.77 5.37 8.94
N ILE A 111 -2.74 4.10 8.51
CA ILE A 111 -3.70 3.61 7.51
C ILE A 111 -5.14 3.67 8.04
N VAL A 112 -6.06 4.05 7.17
CA VAL A 112 -7.47 4.18 7.54
C VAL A 112 -8.39 3.69 6.42
N THR A 113 -9.51 3.07 6.79
CA THR A 113 -10.60 2.76 5.87
C THR A 113 -11.53 3.95 5.78
N VAL A 114 -11.76 4.42 4.57
CA VAL A 114 -12.64 5.56 4.29
C VAL A 114 -13.69 5.22 3.24
N SER A 115 -14.88 5.86 3.34
CA SER A 115 -15.82 5.87 2.23
C SER A 115 -15.19 6.57 1.02
N LYS A 116 -15.43 6.06 -0.17
CA LYS A 116 -15.01 6.74 -1.42
C LYS A 116 -15.60 8.15 -1.56
N ALA A 117 -16.68 8.48 -0.83
CA ALA A 117 -17.22 9.82 -0.76
C ALA A 117 -16.26 10.85 -0.15
N ARG A 118 -15.30 10.37 0.68
CA ARG A 118 -14.27 11.25 1.28
C ARG A 118 -13.12 11.58 0.33
N LEU A 119 -13.03 10.89 -0.81
CA LEU A 119 -12.01 11.16 -1.81
C LEU A 119 -12.41 12.37 -2.64
N GLY A 120 -11.63 13.42 -2.60
CA GLY A 120 -11.72 14.60 -3.44
C GLY A 120 -11.07 14.40 -4.81
N ASP A 121 -10.30 15.38 -5.26
CA ASP A 121 -9.65 15.37 -6.57
C ASP A 121 -8.48 14.37 -6.61
N TYR A 122 -8.31 13.78 -7.79
CA TYR A 122 -7.13 12.99 -8.11
C TYR A 122 -5.91 13.90 -8.25
N ILE A 123 -4.79 13.50 -7.67
CA ILE A 123 -3.54 14.24 -7.70
C ILE A 123 -2.54 13.57 -8.65
N ALA A 124 -2.19 12.31 -8.35
CA ALA A 124 -1.13 11.58 -9.05
C ALA A 124 -1.29 10.06 -8.85
N THR A 125 -0.42 9.30 -9.50
CA THR A 125 -0.24 7.87 -9.21
C THR A 125 1.20 7.61 -8.77
N LEU A 126 1.40 6.87 -7.69
CA LEU A 126 2.72 6.42 -7.26
C LEU A 126 3.28 5.42 -8.27
N THR A 127 4.58 5.48 -8.50
CA THR A 127 5.28 4.56 -9.39
C THR A 127 5.39 3.15 -8.79
N THR A 128 5.66 2.15 -9.63
CA THR A 128 5.86 0.78 -9.15
C THR A 128 6.98 0.65 -8.10
N PRO A 129 8.14 1.33 -8.24
CA PRO A 129 9.17 1.33 -7.19
C PRO A 129 8.68 1.93 -5.87
N GLU A 130 7.97 3.08 -5.90
CA GLU A 130 7.41 3.69 -4.70
C GLU A 130 6.40 2.76 -4.02
N MET A 131 5.51 2.14 -4.81
CA MET A 131 4.53 1.18 -4.27
C MET A 131 5.17 -0.06 -3.67
N LYS A 132 6.32 -0.53 -4.17
CA LYS A 132 7.09 -1.61 -3.52
C LYS A 132 7.60 -1.20 -2.14
N GLN A 133 8.09 0.04 -1.99
CA GLN A 133 8.50 0.54 -0.67
C GLN A 133 7.32 0.68 0.28
N VAL A 134 6.18 1.17 -0.23
CA VAL A 134 4.92 1.23 0.52
C VAL A 134 4.49 -0.16 0.99
N ASP A 135 4.60 -1.20 0.16
CA ASP A 135 4.23 -2.58 0.52
C ASP A 135 5.10 -3.14 1.65
N ILE A 136 6.40 -2.91 1.57
CA ILE A 136 7.35 -3.33 2.61
C ILE A 136 7.05 -2.62 3.93
N ALA A 137 6.87 -1.31 3.89
CA ALA A 137 6.59 -0.51 5.08
C ALA A 137 5.21 -0.86 5.69
N LEU A 138 4.21 -1.14 4.85
CA LEU A 138 2.90 -1.61 5.31
C LEU A 138 3.02 -2.99 6.00
N ALA A 139 3.75 -3.92 5.41
CA ALA A 139 3.98 -5.23 6.00
C ALA A 139 4.73 -5.14 7.35
N LYS A 140 5.64 -4.16 7.49
CA LYS A 140 6.31 -3.86 8.76
C LYS A 140 5.36 -3.26 9.78
N SER A 141 4.49 -2.34 9.39
CA SER A 141 3.57 -1.65 10.30
C SER A 141 2.59 -2.59 11.01
N ILE A 142 2.26 -3.73 10.38
CA ILE A 142 1.36 -4.76 10.93
C ILE A 142 2.10 -6.07 11.30
N ASP A 143 3.43 -6.01 11.40
CA ASP A 143 4.35 -7.10 11.84
C ASP A 143 4.27 -8.40 11.04
N ILE A 144 3.86 -8.35 9.77
CA ILE A 144 3.87 -9.54 8.88
C ILE A 144 5.16 -9.67 8.06
N TYR A 145 5.99 -8.62 7.99
CA TYR A 145 7.19 -8.58 7.15
C TYR A 145 8.19 -9.69 7.46
N LYS A 146 8.42 -9.97 8.76
CA LYS A 146 9.34 -11.04 9.20
C LYS A 146 8.95 -12.41 8.66
N ASN A 147 7.64 -12.69 8.67
CA ASN A 147 7.12 -13.96 8.15
C ASN A 147 7.28 -14.06 6.64
N THR A 148 7.07 -12.96 5.91
CA THR A 148 7.27 -12.89 4.46
C THR A 148 8.73 -13.17 4.11
N VAL A 149 9.69 -12.50 4.74
CA VAL A 149 11.13 -12.73 4.54
C VAL A 149 11.53 -14.19 4.87
N LYS A 150 11.00 -14.75 5.97
CA LYS A 150 11.25 -16.16 6.32
C LYS A 150 10.77 -17.11 5.23
N LEU A 151 9.58 -16.88 4.70
CA LEU A 151 9.03 -17.71 3.61
C LEU A 151 9.84 -17.58 2.33
N GLU A 152 10.26 -16.37 1.96
CA GLU A 152 11.13 -16.14 0.80
C GLU A 152 12.47 -16.86 0.91
N ASN A 153 13.09 -16.87 2.10
CA ASN A 153 14.32 -17.61 2.34
C ASN A 153 14.11 -19.13 2.24
N ILE A 154 13.01 -19.67 2.79
CA ILE A 154 12.67 -21.09 2.64
C ILE A 154 12.47 -21.45 1.17
N ILE A 155 11.84 -20.58 0.37
CA ILE A 155 11.65 -20.82 -1.06
C ILE A 155 13.01 -20.86 -1.77
N LYS A 156 13.90 -19.90 -1.52
CA LYS A 156 15.26 -19.89 -2.10
C LYS A 156 16.05 -21.14 -1.78
N ASP A 157 16.01 -21.59 -0.51
CA ASP A 157 16.71 -22.81 -0.09
C ASP A 157 16.16 -24.06 -0.81
N LYS A 158 14.82 -24.12 -0.98
CA LYS A 158 14.19 -25.20 -1.73
C LYS A 158 14.54 -25.19 -3.21
N ASP A 159 14.61 -24.01 -3.83
CA ASP A 159 14.99 -23.87 -5.25
C ASP A 159 16.43 -24.34 -5.48
N ILE A 160 17.36 -23.99 -4.57
CA ILE A 160 18.75 -24.49 -4.60
C ILE A 160 18.78 -26.01 -4.45
N TYR A 161 17.99 -26.57 -3.54
CA TYR A 161 17.91 -28.01 -3.31
C TYR A 161 17.33 -28.76 -4.52
N ILE A 162 16.27 -28.23 -5.12
CA ILE A 162 15.68 -28.76 -6.36
C ILE A 162 16.71 -28.74 -7.50
N GLY A 163 17.47 -27.67 -7.65
CA GLY A 163 18.55 -27.60 -8.64
C GLY A 163 19.57 -28.73 -8.48
N LYS A 164 20.02 -29.01 -7.24
CA LYS A 164 20.93 -30.13 -6.95
C LYS A 164 20.32 -31.50 -7.28
N LEU A 165 19.03 -31.70 -6.98
CA LEU A 165 18.34 -32.96 -7.30
C LEU A 165 18.21 -33.16 -8.82
N ILE A 166 17.94 -32.10 -9.58
CA ILE A 166 17.88 -32.16 -11.04
C ILE A 166 19.24 -32.58 -11.59
N GLU A 167 20.33 -31.96 -11.13
CA GLU A 167 21.69 -32.31 -11.54
C GLU A 167 22.05 -33.77 -11.22
N GLN A 168 21.71 -34.23 -10.01
CA GLN A 168 21.92 -35.63 -9.62
C GLN A 168 21.13 -36.57 -10.51
N ARG A 169 19.86 -36.29 -10.79
CA ARG A 169 19.03 -37.11 -11.69
C ARG A 169 19.63 -37.17 -13.09
N GLU A 170 20.11 -36.07 -13.64
CA GLU A 170 20.72 -36.03 -14.96
C GLU A 170 22.03 -36.80 -15.03
N ASN A 171 22.83 -36.76 -13.95
CA ASN A 171 24.04 -37.55 -13.84
C ASN A 171 23.73 -39.05 -13.79
N LEU A 172 22.75 -39.46 -12.98
CA LEU A 172 22.31 -40.84 -12.89
C LEU A 172 21.73 -41.36 -14.22
N GLN A 173 20.96 -40.50 -14.94
CA GLN A 173 20.42 -40.86 -16.24
C GLN A 173 21.54 -41.11 -17.26
N ARG A 174 22.54 -40.21 -17.30
CA ARG A 174 23.72 -40.39 -18.19
C ARG A 174 24.46 -41.70 -17.90
N HIS A 175 24.73 -42.03 -16.61
CA HIS A 175 25.34 -43.26 -16.22
C HIS A 175 24.51 -44.51 -16.63
N LEU A 176 23.19 -44.43 -16.50
CA LEU A 176 22.28 -45.50 -16.89
C LEU A 176 22.35 -45.73 -18.42
N ASP A 177 22.32 -44.66 -19.20
CA ASP A 177 22.39 -44.71 -20.67
C ASP A 177 23.74 -45.29 -21.14
N GLU A 178 24.87 -44.93 -20.47
CA GLU A 178 26.19 -45.52 -20.71
C GLU A 178 26.22 -47.02 -20.43
N LEU A 179 25.61 -47.47 -19.33
CA LEU A 179 25.52 -48.89 -18.97
C LEU A 179 24.67 -49.72 -19.96
N ILE A 180 23.56 -49.17 -20.44
CA ILE A 180 22.71 -49.79 -21.44
C ILE A 180 23.48 -49.96 -22.75
N ASN A 181 24.10 -48.88 -23.23
CA ASN A 181 24.89 -48.89 -24.48
C ASN A 181 26.11 -49.86 -24.43
N SER A 182 26.66 -50.12 -23.23
CA SER A 182 27.77 -51.03 -23.04
C SER A 182 27.32 -52.52 -23.05
N LYS A 183 26.07 -52.82 -22.68
CA LYS A 183 25.48 -54.19 -22.74
C LYS A 183 25.09 -54.56 -24.17
N ASP A 184 24.58 -53.62 -24.98
CA ASP A 184 24.16 -53.89 -26.36
C ASP A 184 25.33 -54.10 -27.32
N LYS A 185 26.57 -53.90 -26.87
CA LYS A 185 27.83 -54.14 -27.65
C LYS A 185 28.53 -55.48 -27.32
N LYS A 186 27.94 -56.31 -26.50
CA LYS A 186 28.41 -57.66 -26.20
C LYS A 186 27.45 -58.72 -26.73
#